data_44f41b2ac51218ea5dd24c8f6649444b
#
_entry.id   44f41b2ac51218ea5dd24c8f6649444b
#
_cell.length_a   1.000
_cell.length_b   1.000
_cell.length_c   1.000
_cell.angle_alpha   90.00
_cell.angle_beta   90.00
_cell.angle_gamma   90.00
#
_symmetry.space_group_name_H-M   'P 1'
#
loop_
_entity.id
_entity.type
_entity.pdbx_description
1 polymer ?
#
loop_
_entity_poly.entity_id
_entity_poly.type
_entity_poly.pdbx_seq_one_letter_code
_entity_poly.pdbx_strand_id
1 'polypeptide(L)' 'MDKEEIKVNIAFEILESSVYSLGTRVISVSKVLDILDRHLSDKEDENNESC' A
#
# COMPACT_ATOMS: atom_id res chain seq x y z
N MET A 1 -5.41 -3.42 15.21
CA MET A 1 -4.20 -3.05 14.54
C MET A 1 -4.05 -1.55 14.48
N ASP A 2 -2.85 -1.10 14.69
CA ASP A 2 -2.61 0.31 14.75
C ASP A 2 -2.57 0.90 13.35
N LYS A 3 -3.27 2.02 13.15
CA LYS A 3 -3.29 2.65 11.86
C LYS A 3 -1.91 3.15 11.47
N GLU A 4 -1.15 3.58 12.45
CA GLU A 4 0.19 4.06 12.18
C GLU A 4 1.05 2.93 11.64
N GLU A 5 0.90 1.76 12.18
CA GLU A 5 1.68 0.65 11.74
C GLU A 5 1.34 0.27 10.31
N ILE A 6 0.07 0.32 9.97
CA ILE A 6 -0.35 0.02 8.62
C ILE A 6 0.25 1.02 7.65
N LYS A 7 0.23 2.29 8.00
CA LYS A 7 0.79 3.31 7.14
C LYS A 7 2.28 3.09 6.93
N VAL A 8 2.99 2.74 7.98
CA VAL A 8 4.42 2.53 7.88
C VAL A 8 4.71 1.33 6.98
N ASN A 9 3.94 0.27 7.12
CA ASN A 9 4.13 -0.90 6.29
C ASN A 9 3.89 -0.60 4.83
N ILE A 10 2.87 0.17 4.55
CA ILE A 10 2.56 0.55 3.19
C ILE A 10 3.70 1.39 2.62
N ALA A 11 4.19 2.32 3.42
CA ALA A 11 5.27 3.20 2.97
C ALA A 11 6.53 2.40 2.64
N PHE A 12 6.87 1.42 3.46
CA PHE A 12 8.03 0.61 3.21
C PHE A 12 7.85 -0.23 1.95
N GLU A 13 6.68 -0.76 1.75
CA GLU A 13 6.44 -1.57 0.57
C GLU A 13 6.50 -0.73 -0.69
N ILE A 14 5.98 0.48 -0.65
CA ILE A 14 6.05 1.37 -1.78
C ILE A 14 7.51 1.69 -2.07
N LEU A 15 8.29 1.94 -1.03
CA LEU A 15 9.68 2.27 -1.20
C LEU A 15 10.43 1.10 -1.84
N GLU A 16 10.17 -0.10 -1.40
CA GLU A 16 10.83 -1.26 -1.95
C GLU A 16 10.43 -1.53 -3.39
N SER A 17 9.23 -1.19 -3.76
CA SER A 17 8.73 -1.42 -5.10
C SER A 17 9.11 -0.30 -6.06
N SER A 18 9.57 0.81 -5.54
CA SER A 18 9.91 1.93 -6.40
C SER A 18 11.31 1.76 -6.96
N VAL A 19 11.62 2.49 -8.00
CA VAL A 19 12.96 2.47 -8.56
C VAL A 19 13.53 3.87 -8.52
N TYR A 20 14.84 3.96 -8.40
CA TYR A 20 15.48 5.25 -8.31
C TYR A 20 15.82 5.70 -9.71
N SER A 21 15.30 6.85 -10.09
CA SER A 21 15.52 7.34 -11.43
C SER A 21 15.58 8.85 -11.43
N LEU A 22 16.53 9.40 -12.16
CA LEU A 22 16.68 10.84 -12.28
C LEU A 22 16.72 11.55 -10.93
N GLY A 23 17.42 10.97 -10.00
CA GLY A 23 17.57 11.58 -8.70
C GLY A 23 16.38 11.45 -7.76
N THR A 24 15.40 10.65 -8.11
CA THR A 24 14.25 10.51 -7.24
C THR A 24 13.68 9.11 -7.39
N ARG A 25 12.85 8.71 -6.48
CA ARG A 25 12.23 7.41 -6.56
C ARG A 25 10.90 7.53 -7.28
N VAL A 26 10.64 6.57 -8.16
CA VAL A 26 9.39 6.59 -8.92
C VAL A 26 8.72 5.23 -8.81
N ILE A 27 7.41 5.21 -8.84
CA ILE A 27 6.66 3.99 -8.76
C ILE A 27 5.37 4.19 -9.55
N SER A 28 4.91 3.17 -10.25
CA SER A 28 3.72 3.33 -11.06
C SER A 28 2.47 3.38 -10.18
N VAL A 29 1.48 4.07 -10.64
CA VAL A 29 0.24 4.21 -9.89
C VAL A 29 -0.43 2.86 -9.70
N SER A 30 -0.38 2.00 -10.70
CA SER A 30 -1.04 0.72 -10.56
C SER A 30 -0.35 -0.12 -9.49
N LYS A 31 0.96 0.04 -9.34
CA LYS A 31 1.66 -0.69 -8.31
C LYS A 31 1.27 -0.18 -6.94
N VAL A 32 1.13 1.12 -6.80
CA VAL A 32 0.72 1.71 -5.54
C VAL A 32 -0.67 1.23 -5.16
N LEU A 33 -1.57 1.20 -6.13
CA LEU A 33 -2.92 0.76 -5.86
C LEU A 33 -2.94 -0.70 -5.44
N ASP A 34 -2.10 -1.52 -6.05
CA ASP A 34 -2.02 -2.90 -5.71
C ASP A 34 -1.54 -3.09 -4.27
N ILE A 35 -0.55 -2.32 -3.86
CA ILE A 35 -0.03 -2.39 -2.52
C ILE A 35 -1.10 -1.96 -1.53
N LEU A 36 -1.79 -0.88 -1.81
CA LEU A 36 -2.83 -0.41 -0.92
C LEU A 36 -3.94 -1.44 -0.81
N ASP A 37 -4.29 -2.03 -1.92
CA ASP A 37 -5.36 -3.01 -1.93
C ASP A 37 -4.98 -4.20 -1.07
N ARG A 38 -3.75 -4.67 -1.15
CA ARG A 38 -3.34 -5.79 -0.36
C ARG A 38 -3.36 -5.50 1.13
N HIS A 39 -2.96 -4.30 1.52
CA HIS A 39 -2.91 -3.95 2.93
C HIS A 39 -4.28 -3.63 3.51
N LEU A 40 -5.17 -3.11 2.67
CA LEU A 40 -6.46 -2.68 3.17
C LEU A 40 -7.59 -3.62 2.86
N SER A 41 -7.38 -4.53 1.95
CA SER A 41 -8.49 -5.37 1.53
C SER A 41 -8.94 -6.32 2.62
N ASP A 42 -8.10 -6.68 3.54
CA ASP A 42 -8.53 -7.51 4.62
C ASP A 42 -9.67 -6.89 5.35
N LYS A 43 -9.56 -5.63 5.68
CA LYS A 43 -10.61 -4.98 6.37
C LYS A 43 -11.79 -4.80 5.51
N GLU A 44 -11.56 -4.52 4.29
CA GLU A 44 -12.66 -4.34 3.40
C GLU A 44 -13.46 -5.56 3.21
N ASP A 45 -12.84 -6.69 3.21
CA ASP A 45 -13.54 -7.92 3.10
C ASP A 45 -14.53 -8.06 4.20
N GLU A 46 -14.16 -7.75 5.38
CA GLU A 46 -15.04 -7.83 6.47
C GLU A 46 -16.17 -6.90 6.31
N ASN A 47 -15.91 -5.74 5.87
CA ASN A 47 -16.96 -4.79 5.69
C ASN A 47 -17.93 -5.23 4.65
N ASN A 48 -17.45 -5.78 3.61
CA ASN A 48 -18.31 -6.23 2.58
C ASN A 48 -19.24 -7.25 3.07
N GLU A 49 -18.78 -8.09 3.89
CA GLU A 49 -19.65 -9.04 4.41
C GLU A 49 -20.72 -8.45 5.17
N SER A 50 -20.43 -7.49 5.91
CA SER A 50 -21.44 -6.89 6.71
C SER A 50 -22.48 -6.26 5.87
N CYS A 51 -22.19 -5.82 4.75
CA CYS A 51 -23.21 -5.26 3.91
C CYS A 51 -24.08 -6.32 3.34
#